data_8d07297b98dfe1baa76be21638358d60
#
_entry.id   8d07297b98dfe1baa76be21638358d60
#
_cell.length_a   1.000
_cell.length_b   1.000
_cell.length_c   1.000
_cell.angle_alpha   90.00
_cell.angle_beta   90.00
_cell.angle_gamma   90.00
#
_symmetry.space_group_name_H-M   'P 1'
#
loop_
_entity.id
_entity.type
_entity.pdbx_description
1 polymer ?
#
loop_
_entity_poly.entity_id
_entity_poly.type
_entity_poly.pdbx_seq_one_letter_code
_entity_poly.pdbx_strand_id
1 'polypeptide(L)'
;MLDVLIIGGGPQALTLATLLSCPDQALTPPPPNTDILQGIQFSQGRAKTSRSKSKRGGATRQQTAEPEEQATPDPESVTSCPLLAFRVVDSYGTWTSLWESQFRALNIPHLRSHTLVHTDPLNKRALQEFVLEKDRTAELHCLPDHTFILDENAFFNDMRLGKKDRRRLSSSRGLQKSLYFSLPGTRLSVDFFMQQVDKYGLDSVLTKGTVDRLTPVMSEGIVTSFRVFLQNGDVLEARRVVMATGPTRAQMANIPFWVSSIAESYPEERLQHTVQLMHHHSRSTRQQEPRSQNQEQEESSSSLLSAGPYVVCEPGQRVMVVGGGLTSAHVISIALQQGASHVTWVMRKHLQLKQFDVGDVESLVGRYSHVEHGIKMDGLAYLRQFYNESSVHKRLAMIRQARKGGAVTPEAYAALQPYIQTGQLSVRAYCQVTEAKWCYDSQVWRLSLCGQNGYETWTGDRIWLATGCKLDVNQDPMLSSVIKEFPIQVLDGWPCISESLQWAPGCPLYLMGQYTALQVGPHALNLAGGQAASARIAKDIIFQHSRSRYGGTGTQTTVERAHTEEYIQQMHGLMWL
;
A
#
# COMPACT_ATOMS: atom_id res chain seq x y z
N MET A 1 20.06 20.92 -11.20
CA MET A 1 19.23 19.83 -11.77
C MET A 1 19.35 18.61 -10.86
N LEU A 2 18.23 18.03 -10.42
CA LEU A 2 18.17 16.84 -9.58
C LEU A 2 18.34 15.57 -10.43
N ASP A 3 18.87 14.51 -9.83
CA ASP A 3 18.88 13.19 -10.49
C ASP A 3 17.49 12.57 -10.43
N VAL A 4 16.77 12.74 -9.28
CA VAL A 4 15.41 12.24 -9.06
C VAL A 4 14.58 13.25 -8.29
N LEU A 5 13.33 13.42 -8.70
CA LEU A 5 12.29 14.13 -7.96
C LEU A 5 11.13 13.17 -7.67
N ILE A 6 10.79 13.00 -6.41
CA ILE A 6 9.62 12.23 -5.97
C ILE A 6 8.48 13.22 -5.66
N ILE A 7 7.29 12.98 -6.22
CA ILE A 7 6.10 13.79 -5.98
C ILE A 7 5.17 13.04 -5.04
N GLY A 8 4.98 13.57 -3.83
CA GLY A 8 4.21 12.97 -2.74
C GLY A 8 5.09 12.40 -1.64
N GLY A 9 4.75 12.68 -0.38
CA GLY A 9 5.47 12.29 0.85
C GLY A 9 4.78 11.17 1.64
N GLY A 10 4.00 10.32 0.98
CA GLY A 10 3.28 9.21 1.64
C GLY A 10 4.19 8.02 1.98
N PRO A 11 3.65 6.97 2.65
CA PRO A 11 4.43 5.81 3.08
C PRO A 11 5.19 5.09 1.96
N GLN A 12 4.64 5.03 0.73
CA GLN A 12 5.34 4.43 -0.41
C GLN A 12 6.52 5.29 -0.88
N ALA A 13 6.37 6.63 -0.85
CA ALA A 13 7.46 7.55 -1.14
C ALA A 13 8.58 7.44 -0.09
N LEU A 14 8.22 7.30 1.20
CA LEU A 14 9.17 7.07 2.29
C LEU A 14 9.99 5.80 2.07
N THR A 15 9.34 4.70 1.67
CA THR A 15 10.01 3.44 1.32
C THR A 15 11.03 3.64 0.19
N LEU A 16 10.64 4.34 -0.88
CA LEU A 16 11.54 4.61 -2.01
C LEU A 16 12.70 5.53 -1.61
N ALA A 17 12.41 6.62 -0.87
CA ALA A 17 13.42 7.56 -0.41
C ALA A 17 14.50 6.86 0.45
N THR A 18 14.09 5.92 1.30
CA THR A 18 15.01 5.07 2.09
C THR A 18 15.97 4.27 1.20
N LEU A 19 15.46 3.66 0.12
CA LEU A 19 16.31 2.91 -0.82
C LEU A 19 17.28 3.83 -1.59
N LEU A 20 16.82 5.02 -1.98
CA LEU A 20 17.66 5.96 -2.72
C LEU A 20 18.71 6.65 -1.83
N SER A 21 18.49 6.74 -0.51
CA SER A 21 19.47 7.26 0.45
C SER A 21 20.59 6.25 0.78
N CYS A 22 20.33 4.94 0.55
CA CYS A 22 21.27 3.85 0.81
C CYS A 22 21.46 2.95 -0.42
N PRO A 23 21.99 3.48 -1.55
CA PRO A 23 22.02 2.75 -2.82
C PRO A 23 22.81 1.45 -2.77
N ASP A 24 23.91 1.38 -2.02
CA ASP A 24 24.71 0.16 -1.87
C ASP A 24 23.94 -0.96 -1.20
N GLN A 25 23.14 -0.64 -0.16
CA GLN A 25 22.29 -1.62 0.53
C GLN A 25 21.08 -2.01 -0.34
N ALA A 26 20.56 -1.07 -1.13
CA ALA A 26 19.41 -1.32 -2.01
C ALA A 26 19.74 -2.33 -3.14
N LEU A 27 20.99 -2.44 -3.54
CA LEU A 27 21.45 -3.36 -4.57
C LEU A 27 21.91 -4.71 -4.03
N THR A 28 22.24 -4.81 -2.72
CA THR A 28 22.63 -6.08 -2.12
C THR A 28 21.41 -7.00 -2.00
N PRO A 29 21.46 -8.23 -2.57
CA PRO A 29 20.40 -9.19 -2.31
C PRO A 29 20.36 -9.50 -0.81
N PRO A 30 19.18 -9.69 -0.22
CA PRO A 30 19.10 -10.14 1.16
C PRO A 30 19.88 -11.45 1.30
N PRO A 31 20.67 -11.64 2.38
CA PRO A 31 21.47 -12.83 2.55
C PRO A 31 20.58 -14.08 2.39
N PRO A 32 21.06 -15.12 1.68
CA PRO A 32 20.26 -16.26 1.22
C PRO A 32 19.59 -17.08 2.34
N ASN A 33 19.92 -16.83 3.60
CA ASN A 33 19.41 -17.54 4.78
C ASN A 33 18.78 -16.62 5.84
N THR A 34 18.38 -15.41 5.51
CA THR A 34 17.47 -14.68 6.39
C THR A 34 16.08 -15.27 6.24
N ASP A 35 15.89 -16.46 6.77
CA ASP A 35 14.58 -16.99 7.10
C ASP A 35 13.84 -15.93 7.91
N ILE A 36 12.82 -15.36 7.31
CA ILE A 36 11.92 -14.38 7.96
C ILE A 36 11.38 -14.99 9.25
N LEU A 37 11.47 -16.31 9.39
CA LEU A 37 10.94 -17.14 10.44
C LEU A 37 12.02 -17.85 11.29
N GLN A 38 13.30 -17.48 11.21
CA GLN A 38 14.35 -18.10 12.04
C GLN A 38 14.13 -18.00 13.57
N GLY A 39 13.15 -17.21 14.02
CA GLY A 39 12.67 -17.24 15.41
C GLY A 39 11.56 -18.25 15.67
N ILE A 40 10.91 -18.78 14.62
CA ILE A 40 9.88 -19.80 14.73
C ILE A 40 10.54 -21.12 14.36
N GLN A 41 11.10 -21.81 15.35
CA GLN A 41 11.59 -23.19 15.17
C GLN A 41 10.40 -24.10 14.86
N PHE A 42 10.00 -24.15 13.60
CA PHE A 42 9.25 -25.29 13.11
C PHE A 42 10.20 -26.46 13.05
N SER A 43 10.01 -27.44 13.92
CA SER A 43 10.79 -28.68 13.91
C SER A 43 10.74 -29.28 12.50
N GLN A 44 11.83 -29.17 11.76
CA GLN A 44 12.01 -29.91 10.50
C GLN A 44 11.70 -31.37 10.79
N GLY A 45 10.65 -31.89 10.18
CA GLY A 45 10.32 -33.29 10.27
C GLY A 45 11.53 -34.10 9.76
N ARG A 46 12.18 -34.83 10.65
CA ARG A 46 13.24 -35.77 10.30
C ARG A 46 12.79 -36.58 9.08
N ALA A 47 13.41 -36.35 7.95
CA ALA A 47 13.30 -37.20 6.79
C ALA A 47 13.68 -38.60 7.27
N LYS A 48 12.75 -39.54 7.23
CA LYS A 48 13.03 -40.96 7.45
C LYS A 48 13.90 -41.43 6.29
N THR A 49 15.22 -41.41 6.48
CA THR A 49 16.13 -42.14 5.62
C THR A 49 15.79 -43.60 5.74
N SER A 50 15.25 -44.18 4.67
CA SER A 50 15.09 -45.61 4.51
C SER A 50 16.47 -46.25 4.55
N ARG A 51 16.73 -47.02 5.60
CA ARG A 51 17.89 -47.88 5.73
C ARG A 51 17.80 -48.99 4.68
N SER A 52 18.50 -48.83 3.57
CA SER A 52 18.86 -49.97 2.73
C SER A 52 20.09 -50.64 3.34
N LYS A 53 19.93 -51.89 3.74
CA LYS A 53 21.02 -52.79 4.12
C LYS A 53 21.81 -53.12 2.87
N SER A 54 23.10 -52.77 2.83
CA SER A 54 24.07 -53.37 1.91
C SER A 54 25.32 -53.73 2.71
N LYS A 55 25.78 -54.97 2.43
CA LYS A 55 26.86 -55.68 3.11
C LYS A 55 28.23 -55.23 2.60
N ARG A 56 29.16 -55.24 3.56
CA ARG A 56 30.60 -55.60 3.53
C ARG A 56 31.41 -55.41 2.23
N GLY A 57 32.55 -54.74 2.40
CA GLY A 57 33.82 -55.21 1.83
C GLY A 57 34.80 -54.09 1.52
N GLY A 58 36.00 -54.11 2.15
CA GLY A 58 37.24 -53.64 1.55
C GLY A 58 37.85 -52.35 2.10
N ALA A 59 38.82 -52.52 2.96
CA ALA A 59 39.80 -51.50 3.32
C ALA A 59 40.70 -51.13 2.14
N THR A 60 41.09 -49.86 1.99
CA THR A 60 42.47 -49.45 1.62
C THR A 60 42.65 -47.92 1.65
N ARG A 61 43.60 -47.51 2.48
CA ARG A 61 44.66 -46.52 2.29
C ARG A 61 44.29 -45.03 2.16
N GLN A 62 44.69 -44.34 3.21
CA GLN A 62 44.93 -42.89 3.31
C GLN A 62 45.86 -42.35 2.20
N GLN A 63 45.50 -41.24 1.60
CA GLN A 63 46.44 -40.24 1.14
C GLN A 63 45.92 -38.88 1.60
N THR A 64 46.74 -38.26 2.45
CA THR A 64 46.67 -36.88 2.89
C THR A 64 46.97 -35.97 1.68
N ALA A 65 46.03 -35.13 1.31
CA ALA A 65 46.25 -33.96 0.47
C ALA A 65 46.08 -32.72 1.37
N GLU A 66 47.11 -31.90 1.41
CA GLU A 66 47.11 -30.59 2.05
C GLU A 66 46.10 -29.67 1.35
N PRO A 67 45.41 -28.76 2.08
CA PRO A 67 44.52 -27.80 1.44
C PRO A 67 45.37 -26.68 0.80
N GLU A 68 45.21 -26.48 -0.50
CA GLU A 68 45.65 -25.28 -1.19
C GLU A 68 44.99 -24.04 -0.57
N GLU A 69 45.81 -23.11 -0.09
CA GLU A 69 45.41 -21.76 0.29
C GLU A 69 44.76 -21.05 -0.92
N GLN A 70 43.45 -20.95 -0.94
CA GLN A 70 42.77 -20.03 -1.85
C GLN A 70 43.06 -18.62 -1.39
N ALA A 71 43.79 -17.88 -2.25
CA ALA A 71 44.05 -16.47 -2.10
C ALA A 71 42.73 -15.72 -1.90
N THR A 72 42.57 -15.08 -0.74
CA THR A 72 41.52 -14.11 -0.50
C THR A 72 41.69 -12.95 -1.48
N PRO A 73 40.66 -12.56 -2.24
CA PRO A 73 40.76 -11.38 -3.07
C PRO A 73 40.89 -10.14 -2.18
N ASP A 74 41.80 -9.23 -2.57
CA ASP A 74 42.05 -7.97 -1.89
C ASP A 74 40.74 -7.17 -1.65
N PRO A 75 40.54 -6.58 -0.46
CA PRO A 75 39.31 -5.83 -0.13
C PRO A 75 39.23 -4.43 -0.75
N GLU A 76 40.06 -4.07 -1.72
CA GLU A 76 40.20 -2.69 -2.21
C GLU A 76 39.49 -2.35 -3.53
N SER A 77 38.39 -2.97 -3.91
CA SER A 77 37.64 -2.51 -5.10
C SER A 77 36.11 -2.60 -5.00
N VAL A 78 35.55 -2.37 -3.83
CA VAL A 78 34.11 -2.06 -3.77
C VAL A 78 33.94 -0.58 -4.13
N THR A 79 33.81 -0.28 -5.43
CA THR A 79 33.40 1.05 -5.88
C THR A 79 32.02 1.34 -5.31
N SER A 80 31.95 2.20 -4.27
CA SER A 80 30.68 2.63 -3.68
C SER A 80 29.79 3.27 -4.75
N CYS A 81 28.50 2.95 -4.70
CA CYS A 81 27.53 3.51 -5.65
C CYS A 81 27.49 5.05 -5.51
N PRO A 82 27.55 5.82 -6.61
CA PRO A 82 27.54 7.27 -6.51
C PRO A 82 26.24 7.77 -5.89
N LEU A 83 26.36 8.72 -4.94
CA LEU A 83 25.23 9.34 -4.27
C LEU A 83 24.29 10.01 -5.29
N LEU A 84 23.00 9.75 -5.15
CA LEU A 84 21.93 10.35 -5.94
C LEU A 84 21.48 11.67 -5.36
N ALA A 85 21.45 12.72 -6.17
CA ALA A 85 20.85 13.99 -5.79
C ALA A 85 19.32 13.90 -5.98
N PHE A 86 18.58 13.55 -4.92
CA PHE A 86 17.12 13.45 -5.00
C PHE A 86 16.42 14.40 -4.02
N ARG A 87 15.17 14.74 -4.33
CA ARG A 87 14.24 15.48 -3.46
C ARG A 87 12.85 14.87 -3.52
N VAL A 88 12.10 15.14 -2.46
CA VAL A 88 10.68 14.80 -2.35
C VAL A 88 9.90 16.11 -2.22
N VAL A 89 8.85 16.28 -3.00
CA VAL A 89 7.95 17.43 -2.91
C VAL A 89 6.58 16.94 -2.47
N ASP A 90 6.11 17.50 -1.36
CA ASP A 90 4.79 17.18 -0.78
C ASP A 90 4.03 18.44 -0.37
N SER A 91 2.72 18.45 -0.61
CA SER A 91 1.86 19.61 -0.35
C SER A 91 1.77 19.96 1.13
N TYR A 92 1.97 19.00 2.01
CA TYR A 92 1.90 19.18 3.47
C TYR A 92 3.26 19.57 4.07
N GLY A 93 4.37 19.19 3.43
CA GLY A 93 5.73 19.48 3.86
C GLY A 93 6.21 18.65 5.04
N THR A 94 5.49 17.58 5.38
CA THR A 94 5.86 16.60 6.39
C THR A 94 5.54 15.20 5.89
N TRP A 95 6.38 14.22 6.26
CA TRP A 95 6.21 12.83 5.82
C TRP A 95 4.90 12.26 6.33
N THR A 96 4.24 11.49 5.47
CA THR A 96 3.01 10.72 5.74
C THR A 96 1.79 11.51 6.25
N SER A 97 1.82 12.84 6.26
CA SER A 97 0.77 13.70 6.84
C SER A 97 -0.62 13.46 6.26
N LEU A 98 -0.74 13.35 4.92
CA LEU A 98 -2.03 13.05 4.30
C LEU A 98 -2.55 11.68 4.76
N TRP A 99 -1.67 10.67 4.81
CA TRP A 99 -2.02 9.33 5.26
C TRP A 99 -2.50 9.35 6.72
N GLU A 100 -1.78 10.01 7.60
CA GLU A 100 -2.15 10.18 9.01
C GLU A 100 -3.50 10.90 9.16
N SER A 101 -3.70 12.01 8.44
CA SER A 101 -4.96 12.75 8.49
C SER A 101 -6.16 11.92 8.01
N GLN A 102 -5.98 11.08 6.99
CA GLN A 102 -7.01 10.16 6.51
C GLN A 102 -7.36 9.09 7.55
N PHE A 103 -6.36 8.49 8.20
CA PHE A 103 -6.56 7.51 9.25
C PHE A 103 -7.25 8.12 10.47
N ARG A 104 -6.89 9.35 10.82
CA ARG A 104 -7.56 10.12 11.89
C ARG A 104 -9.01 10.47 11.51
N ALA A 105 -9.25 10.97 10.29
CA ALA A 105 -10.60 11.33 9.81
C ALA A 105 -11.57 10.13 9.79
N LEU A 106 -11.05 8.93 9.52
CA LEU A 106 -11.81 7.69 9.50
C LEU A 106 -11.76 6.92 10.83
N ASN A 107 -11.13 7.49 11.87
CA ASN A 107 -10.94 6.87 13.18
C ASN A 107 -10.40 5.42 13.08
N ILE A 108 -9.38 5.22 12.23
CA ILE A 108 -8.79 3.89 12.00
C ILE A 108 -7.80 3.59 13.13
N PRO A 109 -8.06 2.58 13.98
CA PRO A 109 -7.26 2.33 15.18
C PRO A 109 -5.93 1.64 14.89
N HIS A 110 -5.87 0.81 13.85
CA HIS A 110 -4.69 0.03 13.48
C HIS A 110 -4.63 -0.22 11.98
N LEU A 111 -3.45 -0.54 11.49
CA LEU A 111 -3.25 -0.88 10.09
C LEU A 111 -3.84 -2.26 9.79
N ARG A 112 -4.14 -2.48 8.52
CA ARG A 112 -4.52 -3.80 8.03
C ARG A 112 -3.31 -4.68 7.73
N SER A 113 -2.17 -4.07 7.39
CA SER A 113 -0.90 -4.77 7.17
C SER A 113 -0.29 -5.22 8.50
N HIS A 114 0.25 -6.42 8.55
CA HIS A 114 0.91 -6.95 9.75
C HIS A 114 2.34 -6.39 9.91
N THR A 115 2.97 -6.64 11.07
CA THR A 115 4.25 -6.04 11.47
C THR A 115 5.44 -6.34 10.54
N LEU A 116 5.38 -7.35 9.68
CA LEU A 116 6.42 -7.62 8.67
C LEU A 116 6.23 -6.79 7.38
N VAL A 117 5.11 -6.10 7.23
CA VAL A 117 4.82 -5.24 6.09
C VAL A 117 4.83 -3.78 6.55
N HIS A 118 5.95 -3.14 6.38
CA HIS A 118 6.20 -1.76 6.81
C HIS A 118 7.01 -0.98 5.78
N THR A 119 7.37 0.25 6.08
CA THR A 119 8.02 1.18 5.13
C THR A 119 9.55 1.08 5.07
N ASP A 120 10.22 0.43 6.03
CA ASP A 120 11.68 0.24 5.98
C ASP A 120 12.02 -1.01 5.14
N PRO A 121 12.49 -0.87 3.89
CA PRO A 121 12.78 -2.00 3.01
C PRO A 121 14.14 -2.64 3.27
N LEU A 122 15.02 -1.97 4.03
CA LEU A 122 16.38 -2.42 4.31
C LEU A 122 16.46 -3.35 5.52
N ASN A 123 15.48 -3.29 6.41
CA ASN A 123 15.40 -4.17 7.57
C ASN A 123 13.99 -4.74 7.72
N LYS A 124 13.78 -6.00 7.35
CA LYS A 124 12.48 -6.69 7.44
C LYS A 124 11.91 -6.77 8.86
N ARG A 125 12.71 -6.58 9.89
CA ARG A 125 12.29 -6.60 11.30
C ARG A 125 12.23 -5.21 11.95
N ALA A 126 12.45 -4.15 11.20
CA ALA A 126 12.56 -2.80 11.75
C ALA A 126 11.38 -2.41 12.64
N LEU A 127 10.14 -2.67 12.22
CA LEU A 127 8.96 -2.35 13.02
C LEU A 127 8.89 -3.19 14.32
N GLN A 128 9.29 -4.46 14.27
CA GLN A 128 9.31 -5.34 15.44
C GLN A 128 10.38 -4.91 16.43
N GLU A 129 11.56 -4.56 15.94
CA GLU A 129 12.66 -4.02 16.74
C GLU A 129 12.25 -2.72 17.41
N PHE A 130 11.60 -1.81 16.65
CA PHE A 130 11.04 -0.57 17.17
C PHE A 130 10.03 -0.81 18.31
N VAL A 131 9.10 -1.74 18.11
CA VAL A 131 8.09 -2.09 19.13
C VAL A 131 8.74 -2.60 20.41
N LEU A 132 9.76 -3.44 20.30
CA LEU A 132 10.48 -4.00 21.45
C LEU A 132 11.36 -2.96 22.13
N GLU A 133 12.11 -2.16 21.36
CA GLU A 133 12.99 -1.11 21.87
C GLU A 133 12.20 -0.03 22.65
N LYS A 134 11.01 0.33 22.17
CA LYS A 134 10.16 1.34 22.79
C LYS A 134 9.14 0.77 23.79
N ASP A 135 9.18 -0.53 24.07
CA ASP A 135 8.22 -1.23 24.95
C ASP A 135 6.74 -0.97 24.59
N ARG A 136 6.43 -1.00 23.28
CA ARG A 136 5.08 -0.66 22.76
C ARG A 136 4.29 -1.87 22.29
N THR A 137 4.53 -3.05 22.85
CA THR A 137 3.83 -4.28 22.48
C THR A 137 2.31 -4.22 22.73
N ALA A 138 1.87 -3.39 23.69
CA ALA A 138 0.45 -3.16 23.97
C ALA A 138 -0.32 -2.48 22.81
N GLU A 139 0.38 -1.83 21.89
CA GLU A 139 -0.24 -1.20 20.71
C GLU A 139 -0.33 -2.15 19.50
N LEU A 140 0.05 -3.39 19.67
CA LEU A 140 -0.14 -4.43 18.67
C LEU A 140 -1.52 -5.08 18.86
N HIS A 141 -2.32 -5.02 17.80
CA HIS A 141 -3.61 -5.69 17.75
C HIS A 141 -3.43 -7.13 17.28
N CYS A 142 -3.80 -8.08 18.12
CA CYS A 142 -3.68 -9.51 17.79
C CYS A 142 -4.60 -9.87 16.63
N LEU A 143 -4.14 -10.75 15.75
CA LEU A 143 -5.01 -11.36 14.76
C LEU A 143 -6.13 -12.16 15.44
N PRO A 144 -7.31 -12.24 14.82
CA PRO A 144 -8.40 -13.04 15.32
C PRO A 144 -7.99 -14.47 15.68
N ASP A 145 -8.54 -15.03 16.74
CA ASP A 145 -8.18 -16.38 17.25
C ASP A 145 -8.35 -17.49 16.22
N HIS A 146 -9.21 -17.29 15.24
CA HIS A 146 -9.45 -18.22 14.15
C HIS A 146 -8.44 -18.10 12.98
N THR A 147 -7.48 -17.15 13.03
CA THR A 147 -6.45 -16.99 12.02
C THR A 147 -5.16 -17.66 12.48
N PHE A 148 -4.73 -18.68 11.76
CA PHE A 148 -3.55 -19.48 12.12
C PHE A 148 -2.52 -19.47 11.01
N ILE A 149 -1.24 -19.56 11.44
CA ILE A 149 -0.12 -19.85 10.57
C ILE A 149 0.20 -21.33 10.74
N LEU A 150 0.05 -22.11 9.68
CA LEU A 150 0.31 -23.55 9.71
C LEU A 150 1.78 -23.88 9.50
N ASP A 151 2.40 -23.18 8.59
CA ASP A 151 3.81 -23.24 8.26
C ASP A 151 4.28 -21.85 7.81
N GLU A 152 5.52 -21.72 7.45
CA GLU A 152 6.12 -20.48 6.95
C GLU A 152 5.43 -19.91 5.70
N ASN A 153 4.59 -20.72 5.05
CA ASN A 153 3.95 -20.40 3.79
C ASN A 153 2.42 -20.39 3.85
N ALA A 154 1.79 -20.52 5.03
CA ALA A 154 0.35 -20.65 5.08
C ALA A 154 -0.32 -19.98 6.28
N PHE A 155 -1.37 -19.23 6.00
CA PHE A 155 -2.39 -18.82 6.95
C PHE A 155 -3.66 -19.64 6.72
N PHE A 156 -4.20 -20.23 7.79
CA PHE A 156 -5.43 -21.00 7.72
C PHE A 156 -6.40 -20.66 8.84
N ASN A 157 -7.63 -20.96 8.57
CA ASN A 157 -8.71 -20.97 9.52
C ASN A 157 -8.72 -22.24 10.37
N ASP A 158 -9.06 -22.11 11.65
CA ASP A 158 -9.18 -23.19 12.62
C ASP A 158 -10.26 -24.23 12.26
N MET A 159 -11.35 -23.81 11.64
CA MET A 159 -12.47 -24.71 11.28
C MET A 159 -12.08 -25.78 10.26
N ARG A 160 -10.97 -25.62 9.55
CA ARG A 160 -10.48 -26.56 8.54
C ARG A 160 -9.17 -27.24 8.89
N LEU A 161 -8.62 -26.97 10.08
CA LEU A 161 -7.42 -27.62 10.55
C LEU A 161 -7.70 -29.07 10.95
N GLY A 162 -6.86 -29.97 10.44
CA GLY A 162 -6.83 -31.35 10.91
C GLY A 162 -6.34 -31.43 12.38
N LYS A 163 -6.66 -32.54 13.09
CA LYS A 163 -6.20 -32.75 14.48
C LYS A 163 -4.69 -32.56 14.64
N LYS A 164 -3.89 -32.93 13.64
CA LYS A 164 -2.43 -32.83 13.66
C LYS A 164 -1.96 -31.37 13.63
N ASP A 165 -2.63 -30.55 12.82
CA ASP A 165 -2.27 -29.16 12.64
C ASP A 165 -2.71 -28.32 13.86
N ARG A 166 -3.90 -28.60 14.43
CA ARG A 166 -4.33 -28.01 15.71
C ARG A 166 -3.34 -28.27 16.85
N ARG A 167 -2.78 -29.49 16.94
CA ARG A 167 -1.77 -29.82 17.95
C ARG A 167 -0.46 -29.07 17.73
N ARG A 168 -0.04 -28.86 16.47
CA ARG A 168 1.14 -28.06 16.14
C ARG A 168 0.97 -26.60 16.54
N LEU A 169 -0.21 -26.02 16.29
CA LEU A 169 -0.53 -24.64 16.62
C LEU A 169 -0.64 -24.39 18.12
N SER A 170 -1.21 -25.33 18.88
CA SER A 170 -1.31 -25.20 20.35
C SER A 170 0.05 -25.22 21.04
N SER A 171 1.08 -25.78 20.40
CA SER A 171 2.46 -25.78 20.91
C SER A 171 3.30 -24.58 20.40
N SER A 172 2.83 -23.85 19.39
CA SER A 172 3.52 -22.66 18.91
C SER A 172 3.29 -21.49 19.88
N ARG A 173 4.37 -20.97 20.40
CA ARG A 173 4.42 -19.97 21.47
C ARG A 173 3.63 -18.73 21.08
N GLY A 174 2.56 -18.40 21.82
CA GLY A 174 1.65 -17.29 21.54
C GLY A 174 2.35 -15.93 21.40
N LEU A 175 3.47 -15.71 22.07
CA LEU A 175 4.24 -14.46 22.00
C LEU A 175 4.86 -14.22 20.60
N GLN A 176 5.41 -15.26 19.97
CA GLN A 176 5.99 -15.13 18.63
C GLN A 176 4.93 -14.85 17.58
N LYS A 177 3.77 -15.53 17.65
CA LYS A 177 2.64 -15.28 16.77
C LYS A 177 2.16 -13.84 16.92
N SER A 178 2.00 -13.34 18.14
CA SER A 178 1.52 -11.97 18.39
C SER A 178 2.49 -10.92 17.84
N LEU A 179 3.81 -11.11 18.02
CA LEU A 179 4.81 -10.14 17.57
C LEU A 179 4.91 -10.06 16.02
N TYR A 180 4.94 -11.20 15.33
CA TYR A 180 5.19 -11.25 13.88
C TYR A 180 3.97 -10.95 13.02
N PHE A 181 2.78 -11.28 13.48
CA PHE A 181 1.56 -11.20 12.68
C PHE A 181 0.48 -10.31 13.30
N SER A 182 0.83 -9.55 14.32
CA SER A 182 -0.06 -8.53 14.87
C SER A 182 -0.17 -7.34 13.92
N LEU A 183 -1.28 -6.63 14.05
CA LEU A 183 -1.56 -5.41 13.32
C LEU A 183 -1.08 -4.23 14.16
N PRO A 184 -0.18 -3.38 13.65
CA PRO A 184 0.31 -2.24 14.41
C PRO A 184 -0.76 -1.16 14.51
N GLY A 185 -0.87 -0.54 15.68
CA GLY A 185 -1.71 0.64 15.90
C GLY A 185 -1.32 1.78 14.97
N THR A 186 -2.28 2.63 14.63
CA THR A 186 -2.04 3.78 13.74
C THR A 186 -0.99 4.71 14.30
N ARG A 187 -1.07 5.06 15.60
CA ARG A 187 -0.09 5.93 16.27
C ARG A 187 1.30 5.30 16.30
N LEU A 188 1.40 4.02 16.66
CA LEU A 188 2.64 3.26 16.61
C LEU A 188 3.29 3.32 15.23
N SER A 189 2.48 3.21 14.17
CA SER A 189 2.97 3.23 12.79
C SER A 189 3.48 4.61 12.37
N VAL A 190 2.80 5.69 12.78
CA VAL A 190 3.26 7.08 12.53
C VAL A 190 4.60 7.32 13.21
N ASP A 191 4.73 6.95 14.48
CA ASP A 191 5.97 7.13 15.23
C ASP A 191 7.12 6.30 14.62
N PHE A 192 6.82 5.09 14.11
CA PHE A 192 7.78 4.29 13.36
C PHE A 192 8.23 4.97 12.05
N PHE A 193 7.29 5.59 11.32
CA PHE A 193 7.63 6.34 10.10
C PHE A 193 8.58 7.50 10.42
N MET A 194 8.33 8.23 11.50
CA MET A 194 9.20 9.34 11.92
C MET A 194 10.57 8.85 12.37
N GLN A 195 10.65 7.74 13.13
CA GLN A 195 11.94 7.13 13.46
C GLN A 195 12.73 6.71 12.20
N GLN A 196 12.05 6.20 11.17
CA GLN A 196 12.69 5.86 9.91
C GLN A 196 13.22 7.11 9.20
N VAL A 197 12.46 8.21 9.21
CA VAL A 197 12.90 9.50 8.65
C VAL A 197 14.17 9.97 9.33
N ASP A 198 14.20 9.97 10.67
CA ASP A 198 15.37 10.35 11.47
C ASP A 198 16.58 9.45 11.19
N LYS A 199 16.36 8.12 11.21
CA LYS A 199 17.39 7.10 11.01
C LYS A 199 18.13 7.25 9.67
N TYR A 200 17.41 7.63 8.62
CA TYR A 200 17.96 7.75 7.27
C TYR A 200 18.18 9.21 6.83
N GLY A 201 17.98 10.19 7.73
CA GLY A 201 18.20 11.62 7.47
C GLY A 201 17.31 12.22 6.40
N LEU A 202 16.05 11.71 6.27
CA LEU A 202 15.17 12.01 5.15
C LEU A 202 14.44 13.36 5.27
N ASP A 203 14.51 14.06 6.41
CA ASP A 203 13.93 15.40 6.55
C ASP A 203 14.58 16.40 5.60
N SER A 204 15.88 16.28 5.38
CA SER A 204 16.64 17.19 4.52
C SER A 204 16.26 17.11 3.03
N VAL A 205 15.63 16.02 2.59
CA VAL A 205 15.24 15.82 1.19
C VAL A 205 13.78 16.18 0.93
N LEU A 206 12.97 16.39 1.98
CA LEU A 206 11.56 16.76 1.85
C LEU A 206 11.41 18.27 1.73
N THR A 207 10.63 18.70 0.73
CA THR A 207 10.31 20.10 0.47
C THR A 207 8.79 20.27 0.41
N LYS A 208 8.28 21.30 1.10
CA LYS A 208 6.86 21.67 1.00
C LYS A 208 6.60 22.33 -0.34
N GLY A 209 5.63 21.77 -1.09
CA GLY A 209 5.20 22.33 -2.37
C GLY A 209 4.07 21.52 -2.98
N THR A 210 3.14 22.21 -3.63
CA THR A 210 2.08 21.55 -4.38
C THR A 210 2.42 21.61 -5.87
N VAL A 211 2.60 20.44 -6.48
CA VAL A 211 2.86 20.35 -7.92
C VAL A 211 1.58 20.66 -8.68
N ASP A 212 1.70 21.60 -9.61
CA ASP A 212 0.63 22.00 -10.53
C ASP A 212 0.73 21.21 -11.83
N ARG A 213 1.92 21.18 -12.43
CA ARG A 213 2.15 20.66 -13.77
C ARG A 213 3.52 20.03 -13.91
N LEU A 214 3.60 18.96 -14.71
CA LEU A 214 4.82 18.27 -15.11
C LEU A 214 4.97 18.36 -16.63
N THR A 215 6.15 18.82 -17.11
CA THR A 215 6.42 18.94 -18.56
C THR A 215 7.74 18.25 -18.89
N PRO A 216 7.76 17.30 -19.83
CA PRO A 216 9.00 16.69 -20.31
C PRO A 216 9.81 17.68 -21.17
N VAL A 217 11.12 17.70 -21.02
CA VAL A 217 12.07 18.42 -21.86
C VAL A 217 12.72 17.41 -22.80
N MET A 218 12.55 17.63 -24.09
CA MET A 218 12.92 16.69 -25.15
C MET A 218 14.21 17.06 -25.85
N SER A 219 15.01 16.05 -26.17
CA SER A 219 16.09 16.14 -27.16
C SER A 219 16.11 14.87 -27.99
N GLU A 220 16.08 14.98 -29.29
CA GLU A 220 16.12 13.84 -30.24
C GLU A 220 15.09 12.73 -29.95
N GLY A 221 13.88 13.12 -29.53
CA GLY A 221 12.79 12.18 -29.22
C GLY A 221 12.90 11.48 -27.87
N ILE A 222 13.88 11.84 -27.04
CA ILE A 222 14.09 11.29 -25.70
C ILE A 222 13.93 12.40 -24.65
N VAL A 223 13.34 12.09 -23.51
CA VAL A 223 13.27 13.03 -22.39
C VAL A 223 14.62 13.10 -21.69
N THR A 224 15.19 14.30 -21.67
CA THR A 224 16.47 14.59 -21.00
C THR A 224 16.27 15.04 -19.55
N SER A 225 15.17 15.74 -19.28
CA SER A 225 14.74 16.18 -17.95
C SER A 225 13.24 16.45 -17.92
N PHE A 226 12.73 16.73 -16.73
CA PHE A 226 11.36 17.22 -16.50
C PHE A 226 11.42 18.57 -15.81
N ARG A 227 10.56 19.49 -16.23
CA ARG A 227 10.24 20.71 -15.49
C ARG A 227 8.97 20.47 -14.70
N VAL A 228 9.08 20.62 -13.39
CA VAL A 228 7.97 20.45 -12.44
C VAL A 228 7.61 21.81 -11.87
N PHE A 229 6.43 22.30 -12.18
CA PHE A 229 5.92 23.61 -11.78
C PHE A 229 5.14 23.46 -10.48
N LEU A 230 5.48 24.27 -9.50
CA LEU A 230 4.77 24.35 -8.24
C LEU A 230 3.75 25.49 -8.25
N GLN A 231 2.70 25.37 -7.44
CA GLN A 231 1.64 26.39 -7.34
C GLN A 231 2.14 27.76 -6.83
N ASN A 232 3.27 27.78 -6.11
CA ASN A 232 3.90 29.03 -5.65
C ASN A 232 4.73 29.74 -6.74
N GLY A 233 4.80 29.17 -7.94
CA GLY A 233 5.55 29.71 -9.07
C GLY A 233 6.97 29.15 -9.23
N ASP A 234 7.48 28.37 -8.26
CA ASP A 234 8.78 27.72 -8.36
C ASP A 234 8.77 26.65 -9.44
N VAL A 235 9.93 26.43 -10.04
CA VAL A 235 10.15 25.39 -11.05
C VAL A 235 11.33 24.52 -10.60
N LEU A 236 11.08 23.23 -10.47
CA LEU A 236 12.12 22.24 -10.20
C LEU A 236 12.48 21.50 -11.48
N GLU A 237 13.76 21.20 -11.67
CA GLU A 237 14.22 20.40 -12.80
C GLU A 237 14.90 19.12 -12.33
N ALA A 238 14.46 17.98 -12.88
CA ALA A 238 14.97 16.66 -12.54
C ALA A 238 15.12 15.77 -13.77
N ARG A 239 16.15 14.95 -13.78
CA ARG A 239 16.36 13.95 -14.85
C ARG A 239 15.30 12.87 -14.84
N ARG A 240 14.83 12.49 -13.65
CA ARG A 240 13.81 11.45 -13.43
C ARG A 240 12.76 11.95 -12.46
N VAL A 241 11.53 11.56 -12.70
CA VAL A 241 10.42 11.89 -11.79
C VAL A 241 9.72 10.61 -11.36
N VAL A 242 9.37 10.52 -10.08
CA VAL A 242 8.55 9.44 -9.53
C VAL A 242 7.25 10.03 -8.97
N MET A 243 6.11 9.57 -9.49
CA MET A 243 4.79 9.96 -8.98
C MET A 243 4.35 8.99 -7.88
N ALA A 244 4.35 9.45 -6.64
CA ALA A 244 3.89 8.73 -5.45
C ALA A 244 2.68 9.44 -4.79
N THR A 245 1.80 10.03 -5.61
CA THR A 245 0.72 10.95 -5.19
C THR A 245 -0.47 10.26 -4.53
N GLY A 246 -0.52 8.91 -4.53
CA GLY A 246 -1.64 8.16 -3.96
C GLY A 246 -2.96 8.28 -4.76
N PRO A 247 -4.01 7.55 -4.34
CA PRO A 247 -5.25 7.42 -5.11
C PRO A 247 -6.35 8.41 -4.70
N THR A 248 -6.11 9.38 -3.84
CA THR A 248 -7.15 10.12 -3.11
C THR A 248 -7.57 11.45 -3.75
N ARG A 249 -7.45 11.58 -5.07
CA ARG A 249 -7.93 12.78 -5.78
C ARG A 249 -9.46 12.77 -5.91
N ALA A 250 -10.10 13.91 -5.66
CA ALA A 250 -11.55 14.04 -5.69
C ALA A 250 -12.16 13.69 -7.07
N GLN A 251 -11.47 14.00 -8.17
CA GLN A 251 -11.91 13.67 -9.53
C GLN A 251 -11.95 12.17 -9.84
N MET A 252 -11.36 11.33 -8.98
CA MET A 252 -11.33 9.88 -9.15
C MET A 252 -12.38 9.16 -8.31
N ALA A 253 -13.22 9.89 -7.60
CA ALA A 253 -14.33 9.32 -6.84
C ALA A 253 -15.29 8.57 -7.77
N ASN A 254 -15.64 7.34 -7.40
CA ASN A 254 -16.60 6.55 -8.15
C ASN A 254 -18.04 6.97 -7.78
N ILE A 255 -18.57 7.96 -8.49
CA ILE A 255 -19.91 8.47 -8.28
C ILE A 255 -20.92 7.55 -9.01
N PRO A 256 -21.92 6.98 -8.30
CA PRO A 256 -22.95 6.17 -8.93
C PRO A 256 -23.82 6.98 -9.89
N PHE A 257 -24.27 6.35 -10.97
CA PHE A 257 -25.05 7.02 -12.02
C PHE A 257 -26.33 7.72 -11.49
N TRP A 258 -27.01 7.11 -10.52
CA TRP A 258 -28.23 7.70 -9.95
C TRP A 258 -27.99 9.07 -9.30
N VAL A 259 -26.77 9.37 -8.83
CA VAL A 259 -26.41 10.69 -8.29
C VAL A 259 -26.44 11.75 -9.40
N SER A 260 -25.89 11.41 -10.57
CA SER A 260 -25.90 12.31 -11.74
C SER A 260 -27.32 12.52 -12.32
N SER A 261 -28.27 11.70 -11.92
CA SER A 261 -29.66 11.77 -12.38
C SER A 261 -30.56 12.59 -11.44
N ILE A 262 -30.02 13.11 -10.33
CA ILE A 262 -30.76 13.98 -9.41
C ILE A 262 -30.96 15.32 -10.10
N ALA A 263 -32.23 15.70 -10.32
CA ALA A 263 -32.58 16.93 -11.00
C ALA A 263 -32.66 18.14 -10.04
N GLU A 264 -33.01 17.87 -8.78
CA GLU A 264 -33.17 18.89 -7.76
C GLU A 264 -31.82 19.36 -7.22
N SER A 265 -31.68 20.63 -6.91
CA SER A 265 -30.58 21.14 -6.12
C SER A 265 -30.71 20.67 -4.66
N TYR A 266 -29.64 20.36 -3.99
CA TYR A 266 -29.61 19.92 -2.58
C TYR A 266 -28.37 20.46 -1.88
N PRO A 267 -28.37 20.58 -0.53
CA PRO A 267 -27.19 20.99 0.22
C PRO A 267 -26.05 19.96 0.07
N GLU A 268 -24.85 20.43 -0.26
CA GLU A 268 -23.69 19.56 -0.55
C GLU A 268 -23.38 18.59 0.59
N GLU A 269 -23.56 19.03 1.85
CA GLU A 269 -23.30 18.22 3.03
C GLU A 269 -24.30 17.05 3.20
N ARG A 270 -25.43 17.05 2.46
CA ARG A 270 -26.46 16.01 2.56
C ARG A 270 -26.19 14.78 1.71
N LEU A 271 -25.31 14.89 0.71
CA LEU A 271 -24.83 13.78 -0.10
C LEU A 271 -23.35 13.99 -0.40
N GLN A 272 -22.49 13.17 0.19
CA GLN A 272 -21.05 13.32 0.08
C GLN A 272 -20.36 11.99 -0.25
N HIS A 273 -19.23 12.07 -0.95
CA HIS A 273 -18.35 10.94 -1.14
C HIS A 273 -17.27 10.91 -0.04
N THR A 274 -16.90 9.72 0.41
CA THR A 274 -15.90 9.54 1.50
C THR A 274 -14.52 10.13 1.18
N VAL A 275 -14.20 10.37 -0.08
CA VAL A 275 -12.98 11.11 -0.49
C VAL A 275 -12.96 12.52 0.11
N GLN A 276 -14.14 13.16 0.33
CA GLN A 276 -14.20 14.49 0.92
C GLN A 276 -13.76 14.51 2.39
N LEU A 277 -14.00 13.42 3.14
CA LEU A 277 -13.49 13.25 4.51
C LEU A 277 -11.96 13.35 4.56
N MET A 278 -11.31 12.86 3.51
CA MET A 278 -9.86 12.75 3.42
C MET A 278 -9.16 14.07 3.03
N HIS A 279 -9.93 15.06 2.54
CA HIS A 279 -9.37 16.33 2.04
C HIS A 279 -9.75 17.56 2.88
N HIS A 280 -10.58 17.41 3.91
CA HIS A 280 -11.11 18.55 4.64
C HIS A 280 -10.05 19.35 5.43
N HIS A 281 -9.01 18.72 5.92
CA HIS A 281 -7.91 19.41 6.59
C HIS A 281 -7.16 20.40 5.69
N SER A 282 -7.11 20.14 4.37
CA SER A 282 -6.45 21.05 3.42
C SER A 282 -7.16 22.39 3.27
N ARG A 283 -8.48 22.45 3.50
CA ARG A 283 -9.26 23.70 3.37
C ARG A 283 -9.21 24.57 4.62
N SER A 284 -9.20 23.97 5.79
CA SER A 284 -9.16 24.69 7.08
C SER A 284 -7.85 25.47 7.28
N THR A 285 -6.74 24.90 6.81
CA THR A 285 -5.41 25.57 6.90
C THR A 285 -5.25 26.71 5.86
N ARG A 286 -6.03 26.72 4.77
CA ARG A 286 -5.97 27.78 3.75
C ARG A 286 -6.77 29.04 4.12
N GLN A 287 -7.68 29.00 5.07
CA GLN A 287 -8.51 30.16 5.48
C GLN A 287 -7.94 30.98 6.63
N GLN A 288 -6.81 30.58 7.20
CA GLN A 288 -6.05 31.41 8.13
C GLN A 288 -4.93 32.14 7.38
N GLU A 289 -5.29 33.16 6.59
CA GLU A 289 -4.35 34.19 6.15
C GLU A 289 -4.01 35.15 7.29
N PRO A 290 -2.82 35.78 7.25
CA PRO A 290 -2.15 36.31 8.42
C PRO A 290 -2.81 37.59 8.93
N ARG A 291 -3.27 37.57 10.17
CA ARG A 291 -3.43 38.80 10.96
C ARG A 291 -2.10 39.10 11.68
N SER A 292 -1.50 40.19 11.21
CA SER A 292 -0.49 41.07 11.87
C SER A 292 0.42 40.49 12.95
N GLN A 293 1.71 40.65 12.64
CA GLN A 293 2.87 40.62 13.54
C GLN A 293 2.61 41.26 14.90
N ASN A 294 2.82 40.49 15.95
CA ASN A 294 3.47 40.83 17.22
C ASN A 294 2.95 39.88 18.29
N GLN A 295 3.64 38.79 18.46
CA GLN A 295 3.89 38.14 19.78
C GLN A 295 4.61 36.80 19.50
N GLU A 296 5.92 36.87 19.61
CA GLU A 296 6.78 35.70 19.82
C GLU A 296 6.46 35.13 21.20
N GLN A 297 5.75 34.00 21.24
CA GLN A 297 5.75 33.12 22.41
C GLN A 297 5.90 31.69 21.90
N GLU A 298 6.85 31.01 22.52
CA GLU A 298 7.18 29.59 22.32
C GLU A 298 5.93 28.70 22.35
N GLU A 299 5.43 28.32 21.20
CA GLU A 299 4.45 27.25 21.10
C GLU A 299 5.16 25.93 20.73
N SER A 300 5.34 25.14 21.77
CA SER A 300 5.68 23.72 21.68
C SER A 300 4.79 22.98 20.69
N SER A 301 5.36 21.95 20.05
CA SER A 301 4.86 21.05 19.00
C SER A 301 3.51 20.33 19.26
N SER A 302 2.61 20.89 20.07
CA SER A 302 1.29 20.32 20.41
C SER A 302 0.09 20.97 19.70
N SER A 303 0.28 22.01 18.87
CA SER A 303 -0.85 22.78 18.29
C SER A 303 -1.51 22.18 17.05
N LEU A 304 -1.01 21.07 16.51
CA LEU A 304 -1.70 20.31 15.42
C LEU A 304 -2.92 19.50 15.90
N LEU A 305 -3.24 19.56 17.19
CA LEU A 305 -4.26 18.70 17.83
C LEU A 305 -5.67 19.32 17.93
N SER A 306 -5.92 20.55 17.45
CA SER A 306 -7.17 21.26 17.77
C SER A 306 -8.24 21.32 16.67
N ALA A 307 -8.10 20.58 15.56
CA ALA A 307 -9.25 20.42 14.65
C ALA A 307 -10.16 19.34 15.24
N GLY A 308 -11.38 19.73 15.63
CA GLY A 308 -12.39 18.83 16.17
C GLY A 308 -12.70 17.65 15.21
N PRO A 309 -13.30 16.57 15.70
CA PRO A 309 -13.60 15.40 14.90
C PRO A 309 -14.49 15.79 13.71
N TYR A 310 -14.21 15.18 12.55
CA TYR A 310 -15.03 15.42 11.35
C TYR A 310 -16.49 15.03 11.60
N VAL A 311 -17.42 15.92 11.22
CA VAL A 311 -18.86 15.68 11.41
C VAL A 311 -19.39 14.84 10.24
N VAL A 312 -19.60 13.55 10.48
CA VAL A 312 -20.23 12.62 9.53
C VAL A 312 -21.75 12.77 9.56
N CYS A 313 -22.32 13.03 10.72
CA CYS A 313 -23.75 13.33 10.89
C CYS A 313 -23.97 14.18 12.14
N GLU A 314 -25.15 14.73 12.26
CA GLU A 314 -25.66 15.34 13.49
C GLU A 314 -26.42 14.29 14.32
N PRO A 315 -26.47 14.43 15.65
CA PRO A 315 -27.24 13.54 16.50
C PRO A 315 -28.72 13.44 16.07
N GLY A 316 -29.26 12.25 16.10
CA GLY A 316 -30.66 11.99 15.71
C GLY A 316 -30.88 11.80 14.20
N GLN A 317 -29.92 12.10 13.34
CA GLN A 317 -30.06 11.92 11.90
C GLN A 317 -30.13 10.45 11.49
N ARG A 318 -30.88 10.20 10.40
CA ARG A 318 -30.91 8.92 9.69
C ARG A 318 -29.93 8.97 8.53
N VAL A 319 -28.95 8.10 8.53
CA VAL A 319 -27.85 8.10 7.58
C VAL A 319 -27.91 6.87 6.67
N MET A 320 -27.67 7.06 5.37
CA MET A 320 -27.42 5.95 4.46
C MET A 320 -25.93 5.92 4.08
N VAL A 321 -25.31 4.74 4.12
CA VAL A 321 -23.95 4.50 3.62
C VAL A 321 -23.99 3.51 2.47
N VAL A 322 -23.56 3.95 1.29
CA VAL A 322 -23.57 3.17 0.05
C VAL A 322 -22.17 2.66 -0.25
N GLY A 323 -21.98 1.34 -0.20
CA GLY A 323 -20.71 0.66 -0.47
C GLY A 323 -20.46 -0.49 0.49
N GLY A 324 -19.72 -1.51 0.09
CA GLY A 324 -19.46 -2.72 0.89
C GLY A 324 -18.00 -2.84 1.36
N GLY A 325 -17.21 -1.77 1.25
CA GLY A 325 -15.77 -1.78 1.60
C GLY A 325 -15.49 -1.38 3.05
N LEU A 326 -14.22 -1.50 3.46
CA LEU A 326 -13.77 -1.15 4.82
C LEU A 326 -14.07 0.31 5.18
N THR A 327 -13.92 1.24 4.23
CA THR A 327 -14.27 2.66 4.44
C THR A 327 -15.75 2.84 4.85
N SER A 328 -16.66 2.01 4.29
CA SER A 328 -18.07 2.04 4.72
C SER A 328 -18.23 1.72 6.19
N ALA A 329 -17.54 0.68 6.68
CA ALA A 329 -17.61 0.28 8.09
C ALA A 329 -17.10 1.39 9.02
N HIS A 330 -16.02 2.08 8.65
CA HIS A 330 -15.48 3.20 9.43
C HIS A 330 -16.46 4.38 9.47
N VAL A 331 -17.03 4.78 8.33
CA VAL A 331 -18.02 5.88 8.28
C VAL A 331 -19.28 5.54 9.08
N ILE A 332 -19.76 4.30 9.00
CA ILE A 332 -20.88 3.80 9.81
C ILE A 332 -20.55 3.89 11.30
N SER A 333 -19.38 3.42 11.70
CA SER A 333 -18.94 3.47 13.10
C SER A 333 -18.90 4.91 13.62
N ILE A 334 -18.36 5.85 12.83
CA ILE A 334 -18.32 7.28 13.19
C ILE A 334 -19.74 7.85 13.31
N ALA A 335 -20.61 7.58 12.33
CA ALA A 335 -21.99 8.08 12.35
C ALA A 335 -22.76 7.61 13.62
N LEU A 336 -22.61 6.33 13.97
CA LEU A 336 -23.23 5.76 15.17
C LEU A 336 -22.66 6.37 16.46
N GLN A 337 -21.34 6.57 16.52
CA GLN A 337 -20.67 7.23 17.65
C GLN A 337 -21.08 8.71 17.79
N GLN A 338 -21.38 9.39 16.69
CA GLN A 338 -21.87 10.77 16.67
C GLN A 338 -23.38 10.89 16.94
N GLY A 339 -24.06 9.78 17.22
CA GLY A 339 -25.45 9.77 17.66
C GLY A 339 -26.47 9.70 16.52
N ALA A 340 -26.11 9.13 15.37
CA ALA A 340 -27.10 8.79 14.34
C ALA A 340 -28.23 7.94 14.95
N SER A 341 -29.49 8.30 14.71
CA SER A 341 -30.63 7.53 15.20
C SER A 341 -30.76 6.17 14.52
N HIS A 342 -30.38 6.11 13.25
CA HIS A 342 -30.36 4.87 12.47
C HIS A 342 -29.41 5.02 11.28
N VAL A 343 -28.64 3.95 11.01
CA VAL A 343 -27.79 3.86 9.81
C VAL A 343 -28.27 2.72 8.93
N THR A 344 -28.42 2.98 7.63
CA THR A 344 -28.73 1.97 6.61
C THR A 344 -27.51 1.73 5.74
N TRP A 345 -26.97 0.53 5.77
CA TRP A 345 -25.80 0.13 4.98
C TRP A 345 -26.22 -0.62 3.73
N VAL A 346 -26.05 -0.01 2.56
CA VAL A 346 -26.49 -0.56 1.26
C VAL A 346 -25.30 -1.05 0.45
N MET A 347 -25.35 -2.28 -0.05
CA MET A 347 -24.32 -2.87 -0.90
C MET A 347 -24.89 -3.78 -1.99
N ARG A 348 -24.32 -3.70 -3.20
CA ARG A 348 -24.79 -4.45 -4.38
C ARG A 348 -24.56 -5.96 -4.33
N LYS A 349 -23.68 -6.43 -3.47
CA LYS A 349 -23.34 -7.85 -3.28
C LYS A 349 -23.42 -8.21 -1.82
N HIS A 350 -23.15 -9.47 -1.50
CA HIS A 350 -23.02 -9.90 -0.10
C HIS A 350 -21.81 -9.20 0.56
N LEU A 351 -21.89 -9.05 1.87
CA LEU A 351 -20.79 -8.60 2.69
C LEU A 351 -19.67 -9.65 2.66
N GLN A 352 -18.45 -9.20 2.43
CA GLN A 352 -17.25 -10.05 2.48
C GLN A 352 -16.43 -9.66 3.70
N LEU A 353 -16.02 -10.66 4.48
CA LEU A 353 -15.08 -10.46 5.56
C LEU A 353 -13.70 -10.96 5.12
N LYS A 354 -12.71 -10.07 5.10
CA LYS A 354 -11.34 -10.37 4.70
C LYS A 354 -10.36 -9.69 5.64
N GLN A 355 -9.51 -10.47 6.30
CA GLN A 355 -8.46 -9.92 7.15
C GLN A 355 -7.40 -9.20 6.33
N PHE A 356 -6.91 -9.85 5.27
CA PHE A 356 -5.88 -9.32 4.39
C PHE A 356 -6.38 -9.24 2.96
N ASP A 357 -5.83 -8.30 2.19
CA ASP A 357 -5.97 -8.31 0.73
C ASP A 357 -5.00 -9.32 0.11
N VAL A 358 -5.30 -9.74 -1.12
CA VAL A 358 -4.38 -10.57 -1.89
C VAL A 358 -3.06 -9.80 -2.08
N GLY A 359 -1.94 -10.43 -1.75
CA GLY A 359 -0.61 -9.88 -1.86
C GLY A 359 -0.02 -9.30 -0.58
N ASP A 360 -0.82 -8.94 0.43
CA ASP A 360 -0.29 -8.40 1.70
C ASP A 360 0.49 -9.43 2.51
N VAL A 361 0.02 -10.66 2.49
CA VAL A 361 0.59 -11.77 3.26
C VAL A 361 1.40 -12.69 2.38
N GLU A 362 0.97 -12.88 1.15
CA GLU A 362 1.49 -13.87 0.22
C GLU A 362 2.92 -13.58 -0.22
N SER A 363 3.31 -12.32 -0.30
CA SER A 363 4.69 -11.94 -0.60
C SER A 363 5.67 -12.36 0.50
N LEU A 364 5.17 -12.65 1.72
CA LEU A 364 5.99 -12.99 2.89
C LEU A 364 5.73 -14.38 3.44
N VAL A 365 4.50 -14.87 3.37
CA VAL A 365 4.04 -16.07 4.08
C VAL A 365 3.38 -17.10 3.17
N GLY A 366 3.13 -16.80 1.92
CA GLY A 366 2.71 -17.70 0.84
C GLY A 366 1.23 -18.04 0.80
N ARG A 367 0.68 -18.69 1.80
CA ARG A 367 -0.70 -19.16 1.79
C ARG A 367 -1.51 -18.57 2.91
N TYR A 368 -2.72 -18.12 2.55
CA TYR A 368 -3.68 -17.74 3.55
C TYR A 368 -5.10 -18.17 3.14
N SER A 369 -5.95 -18.44 4.12
CA SER A 369 -7.31 -18.91 3.87
C SER A 369 -8.34 -17.97 4.48
N HIS A 370 -9.33 -17.59 3.67
CA HIS A 370 -10.55 -16.96 4.17
C HIS A 370 -11.47 -17.99 4.80
N VAL A 371 -11.82 -17.70 6.03
CA VAL A 371 -12.58 -18.59 6.89
C VAL A 371 -14.02 -18.71 6.47
N GLU A 372 -14.67 -17.58 6.28
CA GLU A 372 -16.13 -17.54 6.28
C GLU A 372 -16.77 -18.04 4.99
N HIS A 373 -16.01 -18.09 3.90
CA HIS A 373 -16.54 -18.49 2.60
C HIS A 373 -15.90 -19.75 2.04
N GLY A 374 -15.08 -20.42 2.81
CA GLY A 374 -14.44 -21.64 2.36
C GLY A 374 -13.44 -21.49 1.20
N ILE A 375 -13.07 -20.28 0.88
CA ILE A 375 -12.13 -19.99 -0.20
C ILE A 375 -10.72 -20.10 0.34
N LYS A 376 -9.99 -21.10 -0.13
CA LYS A 376 -8.53 -21.13 0.03
C LYS A 376 -7.94 -20.21 -1.02
N MET A 377 -7.22 -19.19 -0.57
CA MET A 377 -6.36 -18.41 -1.46
C MET A 377 -4.92 -18.81 -1.19
N ASP A 378 -4.28 -19.38 -2.20
CA ASP A 378 -2.84 -19.53 -2.24
C ASP A 378 -2.27 -18.28 -2.92
N GLY A 379 -1.92 -17.30 -2.11
CA GLY A 379 -1.52 -16.01 -2.62
C GLY A 379 -0.17 -16.04 -3.32
N LEU A 380 0.77 -16.86 -2.84
CA LEU A 380 2.05 -17.04 -3.51
C LEU A 380 1.86 -17.69 -4.89
N ALA A 381 1.00 -18.70 -4.99
CA ALA A 381 0.63 -19.29 -6.28
C ALA A 381 -0.08 -18.27 -7.19
N TYR A 382 -0.96 -17.42 -6.62
CA TYR A 382 -1.59 -16.33 -7.35
C TYR A 382 -0.56 -15.35 -7.89
N LEU A 383 0.38 -14.87 -7.08
CA LEU A 383 1.41 -13.92 -7.53
C LEU A 383 2.34 -14.55 -8.58
N ARG A 384 2.74 -15.80 -8.40
CA ARG A 384 3.51 -16.53 -9.43
C ARG A 384 2.75 -16.61 -10.75
N GLN A 385 1.47 -16.96 -10.72
CA GLN A 385 0.63 -16.99 -11.92
C GLN A 385 0.48 -15.59 -12.53
N PHE A 386 0.30 -14.56 -11.70
CA PHE A 386 0.17 -13.17 -12.14
C PHE A 386 1.44 -12.67 -12.85
N TYR A 387 2.61 -12.92 -12.27
CA TYR A 387 3.87 -12.47 -12.86
C TYR A 387 4.26 -13.29 -14.11
N ASN A 388 3.89 -14.56 -14.18
CA ASN A 388 4.09 -15.39 -15.37
C ASN A 388 3.10 -15.10 -16.51
N GLU A 389 2.03 -14.36 -16.24
CA GLU A 389 1.06 -13.99 -17.29
C GLU A 389 1.59 -12.83 -18.12
N SER A 390 1.87 -13.05 -19.38
CA SER A 390 2.36 -12.03 -20.31
C SER A 390 1.28 -11.05 -20.79
N SER A 391 0.01 -11.51 -20.82
CA SER A 391 -1.11 -10.70 -21.29
C SER A 391 -1.59 -9.71 -20.23
N VAL A 392 -1.40 -8.42 -20.47
CA VAL A 392 -1.90 -7.35 -19.59
C VAL A 392 -3.42 -7.37 -19.41
N HIS A 393 -4.19 -7.83 -20.43
CA HIS A 393 -5.64 -8.03 -20.33
C HIS A 393 -6.00 -9.12 -19.32
N LYS A 394 -5.25 -10.23 -19.33
CA LYS A 394 -5.45 -11.30 -18.34
C LYS A 394 -5.01 -10.87 -16.96
N ARG A 395 -3.89 -10.12 -16.82
CA ARG A 395 -3.49 -9.51 -15.55
C ARG A 395 -4.60 -8.61 -15.01
N LEU A 396 -5.20 -7.75 -15.85
CA LEU A 396 -6.34 -6.93 -15.47
C LEU A 396 -7.53 -7.76 -14.98
N ALA A 397 -7.88 -8.85 -15.69
CA ALA A 397 -8.94 -9.75 -15.27
C ALA A 397 -8.65 -10.41 -13.91
N MET A 398 -7.41 -10.85 -13.68
CA MET A 398 -6.96 -11.42 -12.40
C MET A 398 -7.09 -10.40 -11.27
N ILE A 399 -6.64 -9.14 -11.47
CA ILE A 399 -6.77 -8.08 -10.47
C ILE A 399 -8.24 -7.80 -10.15
N ARG A 400 -9.10 -7.68 -11.18
CA ARG A 400 -10.54 -7.49 -11.00
C ARG A 400 -11.20 -8.63 -10.23
N GLN A 401 -10.76 -9.87 -10.48
CA GLN A 401 -11.26 -11.03 -9.74
C GLN A 401 -10.79 -11.02 -8.28
N ALA A 402 -9.53 -10.71 -8.01
CA ALA A 402 -8.98 -10.61 -6.66
C ALA A 402 -9.64 -9.50 -5.83
N ARG A 403 -10.00 -8.39 -6.47
CA ARG A 403 -10.67 -7.23 -5.87
C ARG A 403 -12.19 -7.22 -6.04
N LYS A 404 -12.77 -8.32 -6.47
CA LYS A 404 -14.21 -8.41 -6.75
C LYS A 404 -15.02 -8.20 -5.47
N GLY A 405 -15.75 -7.09 -5.43
CA GLY A 405 -16.58 -6.68 -4.28
C GLY A 405 -15.82 -5.88 -3.24
N GLY A 406 -16.56 -5.28 -2.31
CA GLY A 406 -16.01 -4.67 -1.11
C GLY A 406 -15.78 -5.70 -0.03
N ALA A 407 -14.78 -5.49 0.82
CA ALA A 407 -14.51 -6.33 1.96
C ALA A 407 -14.27 -5.49 3.20
N VAL A 408 -14.68 -6.02 4.35
CA VAL A 408 -14.52 -5.45 5.68
C VAL A 408 -13.66 -6.40 6.49
N THR A 409 -12.85 -5.91 7.41
CA THR A 409 -12.10 -6.80 8.30
C THR A 409 -13.05 -7.37 9.37
N PRO A 410 -12.77 -8.57 9.89
CA PRO A 410 -13.58 -9.17 10.97
C PRO A 410 -13.71 -8.26 12.18
N GLU A 411 -12.65 -7.53 12.55
CA GLU A 411 -12.64 -6.61 13.69
C GLU A 411 -13.59 -5.42 13.45
N ALA A 412 -13.49 -4.79 12.25
CA ALA A 412 -14.38 -3.67 11.93
C ALA A 412 -15.86 -4.11 11.88
N TYR A 413 -16.12 -5.33 11.41
CA TYR A 413 -17.47 -5.88 11.44
C TYR A 413 -17.93 -6.21 12.86
N ALA A 414 -17.07 -6.80 13.70
CA ALA A 414 -17.37 -7.10 15.09
C ALA A 414 -17.74 -5.84 15.88
N ALA A 415 -17.06 -4.71 15.61
CA ALA A 415 -17.38 -3.42 16.23
C ALA A 415 -18.79 -2.90 15.86
N LEU A 416 -19.36 -3.33 14.74
CA LEU A 416 -20.70 -2.96 14.28
C LEU A 416 -21.80 -3.91 14.77
N GLN A 417 -21.46 -5.10 15.24
CA GLN A 417 -22.41 -6.13 15.69
C GLN A 417 -23.41 -5.64 16.75
N PRO A 418 -23.00 -4.91 17.81
CA PRO A 418 -23.94 -4.41 18.81
C PRO A 418 -25.05 -3.53 18.20
N TYR A 419 -24.69 -2.69 17.23
CA TYR A 419 -25.65 -1.79 16.56
C TYR A 419 -26.58 -2.53 15.60
N ILE A 420 -26.12 -3.64 15.00
CA ILE A 420 -26.97 -4.53 14.20
C ILE A 420 -27.99 -5.22 15.12
N GLN A 421 -27.56 -5.70 16.30
CA GLN A 421 -28.41 -6.39 17.27
C GLN A 421 -29.47 -5.46 17.89
N THR A 422 -29.11 -4.19 18.14
CA THR A 422 -30.06 -3.19 18.66
C THR A 422 -30.98 -2.60 17.59
N GLY A 423 -30.75 -2.92 16.29
CA GLY A 423 -31.53 -2.38 15.19
C GLY A 423 -31.15 -0.94 14.79
N GLN A 424 -30.10 -0.35 15.38
CA GLN A 424 -29.59 0.96 14.98
C GLN A 424 -28.83 0.90 13.63
N LEU A 425 -28.34 -0.27 13.24
CA LEU A 425 -27.70 -0.51 11.96
C LEU A 425 -28.46 -1.59 11.18
N SER A 426 -29.00 -1.22 10.02
CA SER A 426 -29.61 -2.15 9.06
C SER A 426 -28.68 -2.43 7.90
N VAL A 427 -28.34 -3.70 7.67
CA VAL A 427 -27.48 -4.15 6.55
C VAL A 427 -28.35 -4.61 5.39
N ARG A 428 -28.20 -4.00 4.23
CA ARG A 428 -28.92 -4.27 2.98
C ARG A 428 -27.96 -4.80 1.92
N ALA A 429 -27.67 -6.08 1.95
CA ALA A 429 -26.90 -6.75 0.90
C ALA A 429 -27.77 -7.03 -0.33
N TYR A 430 -27.14 -7.17 -1.50
CA TYR A 430 -27.82 -7.34 -2.78
C TYR A 430 -28.86 -6.27 -3.07
N CYS A 431 -28.58 -5.06 -2.61
CA CYS A 431 -29.45 -3.90 -2.69
C CYS A 431 -28.72 -2.74 -3.35
N GLN A 432 -29.41 -1.99 -4.20
CA GLN A 432 -28.86 -0.82 -4.86
C GLN A 432 -29.86 0.32 -4.87
N VAL A 433 -29.36 1.55 -4.80
CA VAL A 433 -30.14 2.76 -5.02
C VAL A 433 -30.41 2.90 -6.51
N THR A 434 -31.65 3.09 -6.89
CA THR A 434 -32.09 3.29 -8.28
C THR A 434 -32.46 4.72 -8.57
N GLU A 435 -33.03 5.43 -7.60
CA GLU A 435 -33.47 6.82 -7.72
C GLU A 435 -33.27 7.53 -6.38
N ALA A 436 -32.97 8.83 -6.42
CA ALA A 436 -32.92 9.69 -5.23
C ALA A 436 -33.55 11.04 -5.56
N LYS A 437 -34.36 11.56 -4.62
CA LYS A 437 -34.99 12.88 -4.69
C LYS A 437 -34.79 13.62 -3.38
N TRP A 438 -34.45 14.89 -3.46
CA TRP A 438 -34.37 15.77 -2.31
C TRP A 438 -35.74 16.45 -2.08
N CYS A 439 -36.25 16.38 -0.87
CA CYS A 439 -37.51 17.04 -0.50
C CYS A 439 -37.19 18.31 0.31
N TYR A 440 -37.42 19.47 -0.28
CA TYR A 440 -37.14 20.75 0.36
C TYR A 440 -38.02 21.04 1.58
N ASP A 441 -39.30 20.67 1.52
CA ASP A 441 -40.24 20.95 2.60
C ASP A 441 -39.87 20.21 3.90
N SER A 442 -39.46 18.96 3.77
CA SER A 442 -39.09 18.10 4.90
C SER A 442 -37.59 18.02 5.16
N GLN A 443 -36.75 18.61 4.30
CA GLN A 443 -35.29 18.59 4.39
C GLN A 443 -34.70 17.16 4.47
N VAL A 444 -35.29 16.22 3.74
CA VAL A 444 -34.86 14.81 3.71
C VAL A 444 -34.75 14.25 2.31
N TRP A 445 -33.94 13.22 2.19
CA TRP A 445 -33.85 12.37 1.00
C TRP A 445 -35.00 11.37 0.96
N ARG A 446 -35.53 11.11 -0.24
CA ARG A 446 -36.38 9.95 -0.56
C ARG A 446 -35.67 9.14 -1.64
N LEU A 447 -35.33 7.89 -1.35
CA LEU A 447 -34.63 6.99 -2.23
C LEU A 447 -35.48 5.77 -2.54
N SER A 448 -35.41 5.35 -3.83
CA SER A 448 -35.91 4.05 -4.26
C SER A 448 -34.77 3.05 -4.23
N LEU A 449 -34.96 1.95 -3.53
CA LEU A 449 -34.01 0.85 -3.41
C LEU A 449 -34.55 -0.39 -4.12
N CYS A 450 -33.69 -1.06 -4.87
CA CYS A 450 -34.00 -2.35 -5.50
C CYS A 450 -33.16 -3.45 -4.82
N GLY A 451 -33.81 -4.36 -4.13
CA GLY A 451 -33.22 -5.49 -3.43
C GLY A 451 -33.76 -6.83 -3.90
N GLN A 452 -33.38 -7.92 -3.25
CA GLN A 452 -33.85 -9.28 -3.55
C GLN A 452 -35.37 -9.44 -3.38
N ASN A 453 -35.95 -8.67 -2.47
CA ASN A 453 -37.39 -8.72 -2.15
C ASN A 453 -38.22 -7.70 -2.93
N GLY A 454 -37.65 -7.07 -3.97
CA GLY A 454 -38.31 -6.05 -4.76
C GLY A 454 -37.88 -4.62 -4.43
N TYR A 455 -38.79 -3.68 -4.71
CA TYR A 455 -38.54 -2.26 -4.48
C TYR A 455 -39.00 -1.83 -3.09
N GLU A 456 -38.17 -1.03 -2.42
CA GLU A 456 -38.49 -0.39 -1.15
C GLU A 456 -38.11 1.09 -1.19
N THR A 457 -38.79 1.90 -0.36
CA THR A 457 -38.47 3.33 -0.25
C THR A 457 -37.75 3.57 1.08
N TRP A 458 -36.67 4.34 1.00
CA TRP A 458 -35.94 4.83 2.17
C TRP A 458 -36.08 6.34 2.29
N THR A 459 -36.18 6.84 3.53
CA THR A 459 -36.21 8.27 3.83
C THR A 459 -35.21 8.58 4.94
N GLY A 460 -34.42 9.64 4.78
CA GLY A 460 -33.44 10.05 5.80
C GLY A 460 -32.70 11.32 5.44
N ASP A 461 -31.76 11.72 6.29
CA ASP A 461 -31.18 13.06 6.31
C ASP A 461 -29.89 13.17 5.50
N ARG A 462 -29.07 12.13 5.47
CA ARG A 462 -27.73 12.19 4.91
C ARG A 462 -27.32 10.91 4.18
N ILE A 463 -26.55 11.05 3.10
CA ILE A 463 -26.03 9.93 2.30
C ILE A 463 -24.51 10.05 2.19
N TRP A 464 -23.83 8.96 2.52
CA TRP A 464 -22.39 8.80 2.31
C TRP A 464 -22.11 7.78 1.23
N LEU A 465 -21.37 8.20 0.19
CA LEU A 465 -20.91 7.32 -0.88
C LEU A 465 -19.53 6.77 -0.52
N ALA A 466 -19.47 5.55 -0.04
CA ALA A 466 -18.24 4.79 0.20
C ALA A 466 -17.99 3.80 -0.97
N THR A 467 -18.14 4.29 -2.18
CA THR A 467 -18.13 3.53 -3.44
C THR A 467 -16.74 3.35 -4.03
N GLY A 468 -15.71 3.86 -3.32
CA GLY A 468 -14.31 3.78 -3.72
C GLY A 468 -13.94 4.78 -4.83
N CYS A 469 -12.73 4.63 -5.34
CA CYS A 469 -12.21 5.46 -6.42
C CYS A 469 -12.07 4.65 -7.70
N LYS A 470 -12.31 5.29 -8.84
CA LYS A 470 -11.98 4.75 -10.16
C LYS A 470 -10.86 5.61 -10.72
N LEU A 471 -9.64 5.06 -10.69
CA LEU A 471 -8.49 5.72 -11.30
C LEU A 471 -8.56 5.63 -12.81
N ASP A 472 -8.32 6.76 -13.45
CA ASP A 472 -8.12 6.84 -14.89
C ASP A 472 -6.93 7.76 -15.16
N VAL A 473 -5.84 7.19 -15.64
CA VAL A 473 -4.61 7.92 -15.93
C VAL A 473 -4.81 9.03 -16.94
N ASN A 474 -5.76 8.87 -17.87
CA ASN A 474 -6.09 9.90 -18.87
C ASN A 474 -6.73 11.15 -18.26
N GLN A 475 -7.29 11.02 -17.06
CA GLN A 475 -7.91 12.14 -16.34
C GLN A 475 -6.96 12.78 -15.31
N ASP A 476 -5.73 12.27 -15.19
CA ASP A 476 -4.74 12.83 -14.28
C ASP A 476 -4.12 14.10 -14.87
N PRO A 477 -4.40 15.30 -14.32
CA PRO A 477 -3.95 16.57 -14.90
C PRO A 477 -2.42 16.68 -14.92
N MET A 478 -1.72 16.05 -13.98
CA MET A 478 -0.25 16.06 -13.97
C MET A 478 0.38 15.24 -15.10
N LEU A 479 -0.33 14.26 -15.63
CA LEU A 479 0.16 13.39 -16.70
C LEU A 479 -0.24 13.88 -18.10
N SER A 480 -1.07 14.91 -18.24
CA SER A 480 -1.61 15.37 -19.51
C SER A 480 -0.53 15.67 -20.56
N SER A 481 0.56 16.36 -20.18
CA SER A 481 1.68 16.66 -21.08
C SER A 481 2.45 15.41 -21.48
N VAL A 482 2.66 14.49 -20.54
CA VAL A 482 3.38 13.24 -20.79
C VAL A 482 2.58 12.32 -21.70
N ILE A 483 1.28 12.18 -21.47
CA ILE A 483 0.39 11.36 -22.30
C ILE A 483 0.39 11.87 -23.74
N LYS A 484 0.41 13.19 -23.93
CA LYS A 484 0.43 13.82 -25.24
C LYS A 484 1.71 13.51 -26.01
N GLU A 485 2.89 13.62 -25.36
CA GLU A 485 4.20 13.42 -25.99
C GLU A 485 4.60 11.93 -26.06
N PHE A 486 4.18 11.12 -25.09
CA PHE A 486 4.48 9.69 -24.98
C PHE A 486 3.18 8.91 -24.75
N PRO A 487 2.35 8.76 -25.77
CA PRO A 487 1.13 7.96 -25.66
C PRO A 487 1.46 6.49 -25.41
N ILE A 488 0.82 5.89 -24.43
CA ILE A 488 0.90 4.47 -24.11
C ILE A 488 -0.48 3.82 -24.10
N GLN A 489 -0.52 2.50 -24.19
CA GLN A 489 -1.79 1.77 -24.03
C GLN A 489 -2.33 1.98 -22.61
N VAL A 490 -3.64 2.25 -22.52
CA VAL A 490 -4.37 2.36 -21.25
C VAL A 490 -5.52 1.36 -21.26
N LEU A 491 -5.61 0.53 -20.23
CA LEU A 491 -6.64 -0.49 -20.07
C LEU A 491 -7.52 -0.14 -18.86
N ASP A 492 -8.77 0.26 -19.11
CA ASP A 492 -9.73 0.65 -18.07
C ASP A 492 -9.18 1.70 -17.09
N GLY A 493 -8.48 2.69 -17.63
CA GLY A 493 -7.84 3.77 -16.88
C GLY A 493 -6.46 3.43 -16.29
N TRP A 494 -5.97 2.20 -16.46
CA TRP A 494 -4.67 1.76 -15.96
C TRP A 494 -3.62 1.77 -17.06
N PRO A 495 -2.47 2.43 -16.85
CA PRO A 495 -1.42 2.55 -17.86
C PRO A 495 -0.63 1.24 -18.00
N CYS A 496 -0.32 0.85 -19.25
CA CYS A 496 0.55 -0.28 -19.54
C CYS A 496 2.01 0.17 -19.53
N ILE A 497 2.56 0.34 -18.33
CA ILE A 497 3.95 0.76 -18.08
C ILE A 497 4.92 -0.41 -18.11
N SER A 498 6.22 -0.12 -18.10
CA SER A 498 7.30 -1.12 -18.09
C SER A 498 7.34 -1.94 -16.78
N GLU A 499 8.13 -3.02 -16.77
CA GLU A 499 8.36 -3.83 -15.56
C GLU A 499 9.10 -3.07 -14.45
N SER A 500 9.98 -2.12 -14.84
CA SER A 500 10.64 -1.21 -13.90
C SER A 500 9.72 -0.09 -13.39
N LEU A 501 8.46 -0.08 -13.81
CA LEU A 501 7.43 0.92 -13.51
C LEU A 501 7.69 2.29 -14.14
N GLN A 502 8.55 2.35 -15.12
CA GLN A 502 8.79 3.50 -15.98
C GLN A 502 7.64 3.64 -16.98
N TRP A 503 7.24 4.88 -17.28
CA TRP A 503 6.13 5.21 -18.20
C TRP A 503 6.30 4.57 -19.57
N ALA A 504 7.43 4.85 -20.23
CA ALA A 504 7.79 4.30 -21.54
C ALA A 504 9.30 4.37 -21.73
N PRO A 505 9.90 3.59 -22.64
CA PRO A 505 11.28 3.77 -23.05
C PRO A 505 11.53 5.22 -23.52
N GLY A 506 12.61 5.83 -23.06
CA GLY A 506 12.93 7.23 -23.36
C GLY A 506 12.16 8.28 -22.55
N CYS A 507 11.24 7.87 -21.66
CA CYS A 507 10.51 8.75 -20.75
C CYS A 507 10.74 8.31 -19.30
N PRO A 508 11.74 8.82 -18.58
CA PRO A 508 12.11 8.40 -17.23
C PRO A 508 11.18 8.96 -16.14
N LEU A 509 9.88 8.80 -16.35
CA LEU A 509 8.81 9.01 -15.40
C LEU A 509 8.39 7.65 -14.83
N TYR A 510 8.44 7.51 -13.51
CA TYR A 510 8.04 6.30 -12.79
C TYR A 510 6.74 6.53 -12.04
N LEU A 511 5.94 5.49 -11.94
CA LEU A 511 4.67 5.54 -11.21
C LEU A 511 4.72 4.62 -9.99
N MET A 512 4.00 5.00 -8.93
CA MET A 512 3.76 4.20 -7.73
C MET A 512 2.26 4.05 -7.45
N GLY A 513 1.92 3.17 -6.53
CA GLY A 513 0.54 2.97 -6.11
C GLY A 513 -0.31 2.28 -7.16
N GLN A 514 -1.58 2.65 -7.25
CA GLN A 514 -2.57 1.95 -8.06
C GLN A 514 -2.25 1.93 -9.56
N TYR A 515 -1.60 2.95 -10.09
CA TYR A 515 -1.20 2.97 -11.51
C TYR A 515 -0.25 1.83 -11.89
N THR A 516 0.44 1.24 -10.92
CA THR A 516 1.38 0.13 -11.15
C THR A 516 0.74 -1.25 -11.07
N ALA A 517 -0.57 -1.33 -10.83
CA ALA A 517 -1.22 -2.60 -10.51
C ALA A 517 -1.10 -3.65 -11.62
N LEU A 518 -1.05 -3.27 -12.90
CA LEU A 518 -0.82 -4.21 -14.01
C LEU A 518 0.57 -4.87 -13.97
N GLN A 519 1.53 -4.29 -13.25
CA GLN A 519 2.88 -4.82 -13.07
C GLN A 519 3.12 -5.40 -11.68
N VAL A 520 2.64 -4.72 -10.63
CA VAL A 520 2.84 -5.11 -9.23
C VAL A 520 1.79 -6.12 -8.75
N GLY A 521 0.55 -5.99 -9.22
CA GLY A 521 -0.56 -6.84 -8.81
C GLY A 521 -1.62 -6.11 -7.97
N PRO A 522 -2.60 -6.85 -7.43
CA PRO A 522 -3.73 -6.26 -6.71
C PRO A 522 -3.34 -5.50 -5.44
N HIS A 523 -2.17 -5.77 -4.87
CA HIS A 523 -1.65 -5.13 -3.66
C HIS A 523 -0.88 -3.82 -3.91
N ALA A 524 -0.82 -3.34 -5.14
CA ALA A 524 -0.07 -2.12 -5.51
C ALA A 524 -0.40 -0.88 -4.64
N LEU A 525 -1.61 -0.79 -4.08
CA LEU A 525 -2.03 0.29 -3.19
C LEU A 525 -1.49 0.17 -1.76
N ASN A 526 -1.14 -1.04 -1.32
CA ASN A 526 -0.80 -1.36 0.05
C ASN A 526 0.69 -1.17 0.32
N LEU A 527 1.12 -1.28 1.59
CA LEU A 527 2.55 -1.19 1.94
C LEU A 527 3.39 -2.26 1.25
N ALA A 528 2.89 -3.52 1.14
CA ALA A 528 3.59 -4.59 0.44
C ALA A 528 3.83 -4.26 -1.04
N GLY A 529 2.82 -3.74 -1.72
CA GLY A 529 2.97 -3.27 -3.11
C GLY A 529 3.89 -2.06 -3.22
N GLY A 530 3.88 -1.19 -2.22
CA GLY A 530 4.82 -0.08 -2.11
C GLY A 530 6.28 -0.54 -2.01
N GLN A 531 6.56 -1.57 -1.20
CA GLN A 531 7.89 -2.19 -1.11
C GLN A 531 8.32 -2.79 -2.46
N ALA A 532 7.44 -3.56 -3.11
CA ALA A 532 7.72 -4.17 -4.41
C ALA A 532 7.96 -3.11 -5.52
N ALA A 533 7.17 -2.04 -5.53
CA ALA A 533 7.34 -0.93 -6.46
C ALA A 533 8.65 -0.16 -6.21
N SER A 534 8.92 0.19 -4.95
CA SER A 534 10.12 0.93 -4.56
C SER A 534 11.40 0.18 -4.92
N ALA A 535 11.43 -1.15 -4.69
CA ALA A 535 12.59 -1.98 -5.05
C ALA A 535 12.86 -1.98 -6.57
N ARG A 536 11.82 -2.08 -7.40
CA ARG A 536 11.96 -2.05 -8.86
C ARG A 536 12.44 -0.69 -9.36
N ILE A 537 11.84 0.39 -8.87
CA ILE A 537 12.17 1.77 -9.25
C ILE A 537 13.59 2.12 -8.80
N ALA A 538 13.94 1.85 -7.53
CA ALA A 538 15.27 2.12 -7.00
C ALA A 538 16.36 1.39 -7.79
N LYS A 539 16.16 0.09 -8.05
CA LYS A 539 17.09 -0.72 -8.85
C LYS A 539 17.34 -0.11 -10.23
N ASP A 540 16.27 0.25 -10.94
CA ASP A 540 16.39 0.81 -12.30
C ASP A 540 17.08 2.19 -12.27
N ILE A 541 16.68 3.07 -11.34
CA ILE A 541 17.27 4.40 -11.18
C ILE A 541 18.77 4.31 -10.84
N ILE A 542 19.15 3.49 -9.86
CA ILE A 542 20.54 3.35 -9.41
C ILE A 542 21.38 2.76 -10.55
N PHE A 543 20.88 1.74 -11.24
CA PHE A 543 21.56 1.14 -12.38
C PHE A 543 21.80 2.15 -13.51
N GLN A 544 20.77 2.90 -13.92
CA GLN A 544 20.90 3.92 -14.96
C GLN A 544 21.83 5.07 -14.54
N HIS A 545 21.81 5.46 -13.25
CA HIS A 545 22.67 6.51 -12.72
C HIS A 545 24.15 6.09 -12.75
N SER A 546 24.45 4.88 -12.30
CA SER A 546 25.81 4.32 -12.34
C SER A 546 26.33 4.23 -13.78
N ARG A 547 25.51 3.73 -14.70
CA ARG A 547 25.89 3.62 -16.12
C ARG A 547 26.18 4.98 -16.77
N SER A 548 25.43 6.03 -16.43
CA SER A 548 25.63 7.37 -16.97
C SER A 548 26.93 8.01 -16.50
N ARG A 549 27.43 7.67 -15.32
CA ARG A 549 28.69 8.21 -14.77
C ARG A 549 29.92 7.43 -15.22
N TYR A 550 29.82 6.12 -15.35
CA TYR A 550 30.98 5.26 -15.73
C TYR A 550 31.06 4.95 -17.23
N GLY A 551 30.01 5.20 -18.01
CA GLY A 551 29.93 4.92 -19.45
C GLY A 551 30.62 5.96 -20.36
N GLY A 552 31.29 6.99 -19.81
CA GLY A 552 31.92 8.09 -20.56
C GLY A 552 33.37 7.87 -20.95
N THR A 553 34.08 6.87 -20.44
CA THR A 553 35.49 6.63 -20.78
C THR A 553 35.80 5.13 -20.72
N GLY A 554 35.92 4.50 -21.88
CA GLY A 554 36.59 3.23 -22.00
C GLY A 554 35.73 2.07 -22.51
N THR A 555 36.30 1.37 -23.46
CA THR A 555 35.89 0.05 -23.95
C THR A 555 35.59 -0.88 -22.78
N GLN A 556 34.31 -1.16 -22.53
CA GLN A 556 33.90 -2.20 -21.58
C GLN A 556 34.50 -3.54 -22.00
N THR A 557 35.31 -4.13 -21.12
CA THR A 557 35.83 -5.46 -21.34
C THR A 557 34.66 -6.47 -21.36
N THR A 558 34.78 -7.46 -22.23
CA THR A 558 33.76 -8.53 -22.41
C THR A 558 33.41 -9.24 -21.11
N VAL A 559 34.30 -9.21 -20.12
CA VAL A 559 34.15 -9.80 -18.77
C VAL A 559 33.19 -9.00 -17.90
N GLU A 560 33.24 -7.65 -17.93
CA GLU A 560 32.30 -6.80 -17.17
C GLU A 560 30.86 -6.90 -17.71
N ARG A 561 30.71 -7.10 -19.02
CA ARG A 561 29.43 -7.34 -19.65
C ARG A 561 28.84 -8.69 -19.24
N ALA A 562 29.63 -9.74 -19.19
CA ALA A 562 29.23 -11.07 -18.74
C ALA A 562 28.83 -11.08 -17.26
N HIS A 563 29.59 -10.44 -16.38
CA HIS A 563 29.25 -10.31 -14.96
C HIS A 563 27.97 -9.50 -14.74
N THR A 564 27.74 -8.47 -15.54
CA THR A 564 26.52 -7.65 -15.44
C THR A 564 25.30 -8.44 -15.94
N GLU A 565 25.42 -9.21 -17.02
CA GLU A 565 24.35 -10.07 -17.53
C GLU A 565 24.10 -11.27 -16.63
N GLU A 566 25.11 -11.89 -16.05
CA GLU A 566 24.98 -12.97 -15.08
C GLU A 566 24.35 -12.49 -13.77
N TYR A 567 24.71 -11.30 -13.29
CA TYR A 567 24.10 -10.63 -12.16
C TYR A 567 22.62 -10.30 -12.43
N ILE A 568 22.28 -9.83 -13.63
CA ILE A 568 20.91 -9.58 -14.06
C ILE A 568 20.12 -10.89 -14.12
N GLN A 569 20.68 -11.99 -14.61
CA GLN A 569 20.03 -13.31 -14.65
C GLN A 569 19.85 -13.89 -13.24
N GLN A 570 20.84 -13.78 -12.34
CA GLN A 570 20.69 -14.18 -10.94
C GLN A 570 19.61 -13.38 -10.21
N MET A 571 19.53 -12.07 -10.46
CA MET A 571 18.52 -11.21 -9.85
C MET A 571 17.13 -11.45 -10.45
N HIS A 572 17.01 -11.83 -11.72
CA HIS A 572 15.75 -12.36 -12.27
C HIS A 572 15.32 -13.65 -11.58
N GLY A 573 16.25 -14.55 -11.26
CA GLY A 573 15.99 -15.77 -10.49
C GLY A 573 15.51 -15.50 -9.05
N LEU A 574 16.06 -14.49 -8.38
CA LEU A 574 15.70 -14.11 -7.00
C LEU A 574 14.41 -13.29 -6.88
N MET A 575 13.96 -12.64 -7.95
CA MET A 575 12.61 -12.02 -7.99
C MET A 575 11.48 -13.07 -8.03
N TRP A 576 11.81 -14.34 -8.27
CA TRP A 576 10.85 -15.44 -8.41
C TRP A 576 10.90 -16.44 -7.24
N LEU A 577 11.77 -16.24 -6.27
CA LEU A 577 11.84 -16.94 -4.98
C LEU A 577 11.44 -16.02 -3.83
#